data_9caa7a9d0e2b0b9efab0539beab16d8b
#
_entry.id   9caa7a9d0e2b0b9efab0539beab16d8b
#
_cell.length_a   1.000
_cell.length_b   1.000
_cell.length_c   1.000
_cell.angle_alpha   90.00
_cell.angle_beta   90.00
_cell.angle_gamma   90.00
#
_symmetry.space_group_name_H-M   'P 1'
#
loop_
_entity.id
_entity.type
_entity.pdbx_description
1 polymer ?
#
loop_
_entity_poly.entity_id
_entity_poly.type
_entity_poly.pdbx_seq_one_letter_code
_entity_poly.pdbx_strand_id
1 'polypeptide(L)'
;MMNRRHFLSAFGSAALASSALPAWSQYLIPEGQVRLVFNENPYGPSPKAIAEVQKILSLSAYYPDSPYDYPIRDVLFDAIATDNELTHDNLFVSSGSNEGLQAALMAYGRTGSVLTPALTYDAHLGYAEALGVTVSRVPLRSDLQVDLDTMEAMIDQSVAVVYLANPNNPTGLPIDAERL
;
A
#
# COMPACT_ATOMS: atom_id res chain seq x y z
N MET A 1 32.27 6.97 -24.97
CA MET A 1 30.84 7.25 -24.80
C MET A 1 30.03 6.17 -25.50
N MET A 2 29.24 5.40 -24.77
CA MET A 2 28.40 4.34 -25.33
C MET A 2 27.15 4.97 -25.98
N ASN A 3 26.91 4.70 -27.26
CA ASN A 3 25.81 5.26 -28.03
C ASN A 3 24.49 4.56 -27.59
N ARG A 4 23.37 5.29 -27.60
CA ARG A 4 22.01 4.78 -27.26
C ARG A 4 21.67 3.47 -28.01
N ARG A 5 22.12 3.32 -29.26
CA ARG A 5 21.91 2.09 -30.05
C ARG A 5 22.69 0.90 -29.48
N HIS A 6 23.90 1.08 -28.99
CA HIS A 6 24.69 0.02 -28.37
C HIS A 6 24.14 -0.37 -26.99
N PHE A 7 23.56 0.59 -26.26
CA PHE A 7 22.88 0.30 -25.00
C PHE A 7 21.64 -0.59 -25.23
N LEU A 8 20.79 -0.25 -26.20
CA LEU A 8 19.58 -1.03 -26.51
C LEU A 8 19.90 -2.41 -27.12
N SER A 9 20.96 -2.52 -27.95
CA SER A 9 21.38 -3.82 -28.49
C SER A 9 22.02 -4.73 -27.43
N ALA A 10 22.74 -4.19 -26.46
CA ALA A 10 23.30 -4.96 -25.35
C ALA A 10 22.18 -5.52 -24.43
N PHE A 11 21.11 -4.75 -24.18
CA PHE A 11 19.95 -5.23 -23.43
C PHE A 11 19.14 -6.27 -24.22
N GLY A 12 18.92 -6.08 -25.51
CA GLY A 12 18.22 -7.03 -26.36
C GLY A 12 18.92 -8.38 -26.48
N SER A 13 20.26 -8.38 -26.56
CA SER A 13 21.05 -9.61 -26.67
C SER A 13 21.15 -10.39 -25.34
N ALA A 14 21.15 -9.70 -24.21
CA ALA A 14 21.13 -10.35 -22.89
C ALA A 14 19.76 -11.03 -22.60
N ALA A 15 18.68 -10.46 -23.10
CA ALA A 15 17.33 -11.04 -22.94
C ALA A 15 17.10 -12.33 -23.75
N LEU A 16 17.85 -12.54 -24.85
CA LEU A 16 17.71 -13.71 -25.72
C LEU A 16 18.67 -14.86 -25.36
N ALA A 17 19.67 -14.64 -24.52
CA ALA A 17 20.70 -15.64 -24.19
C ALA A 17 20.41 -16.45 -22.92
N SER A 18 19.36 -16.16 -22.17
CA SER A 18 19.03 -16.93 -20.98
C SER A 18 17.88 -17.88 -21.27
N SER A 19 18.16 -19.17 -21.37
CA SER A 19 17.22 -20.25 -21.07
C SER A 19 16.80 -20.22 -19.58
N ALA A 20 16.92 -19.04 -18.96
CA ALA A 20 16.52 -18.79 -17.61
C ALA A 20 15.00 -18.90 -17.49
N LEU A 21 14.55 -19.56 -16.46
CA LEU A 21 13.17 -19.53 -16.02
C LEU A 21 12.64 -18.10 -16.12
N PRO A 22 11.37 -17.89 -16.53
CA PRO A 22 10.78 -16.57 -16.56
C PRO A 22 11.05 -15.82 -15.24
N ALA A 23 11.28 -14.51 -15.29
CA ALA A 23 11.63 -13.70 -14.10
C ALA A 23 10.63 -13.89 -12.95
N TRP A 24 9.36 -14.19 -13.24
CA TRP A 24 8.35 -14.50 -12.23
C TRP A 24 8.58 -15.84 -11.51
N SER A 25 9.35 -16.77 -12.07
CA SER A 25 9.60 -18.08 -11.44
C SER A 25 10.39 -17.98 -10.12
N GLN A 26 11.15 -16.90 -9.93
CA GLN A 26 11.84 -16.62 -8.67
C GLN A 26 10.87 -16.30 -7.51
N TYR A 27 9.63 -15.97 -7.82
CA TYR A 27 8.58 -15.71 -6.84
C TYR A 27 7.74 -16.95 -6.52
N LEU A 28 7.96 -18.06 -7.23
CA LEU A 28 7.31 -19.32 -6.90
C LEU A 28 7.83 -19.82 -5.54
N ILE A 29 6.92 -20.24 -4.71
CA ILE A 29 7.25 -20.87 -3.44
C ILE A 29 7.66 -22.31 -3.76
N PRO A 30 8.88 -22.76 -3.40
CA PRO A 30 9.27 -24.14 -3.59
C PRO A 30 8.30 -25.10 -2.90
N GLU A 31 8.11 -26.30 -3.48
CA GLU A 31 7.24 -27.30 -2.90
C GLU A 31 7.62 -27.62 -1.44
N GLY A 32 6.64 -27.69 -0.56
CA GLY A 32 6.85 -27.97 0.87
C GLY A 32 7.27 -26.75 1.71
N GLN A 33 7.40 -25.56 1.10
CA GLN A 33 7.69 -24.34 1.84
C GLN A 33 6.42 -23.50 2.01
N VAL A 34 6.35 -22.76 3.13
CA VAL A 34 5.30 -21.78 3.41
C VAL A 34 5.92 -20.40 3.45
N ARG A 35 5.35 -19.47 2.68
CA ARG A 35 5.78 -18.08 2.69
C ARG A 35 5.06 -17.33 3.83
N LEU A 36 5.83 -16.82 4.77
CA LEU A 36 5.31 -16.08 5.94
C LEU A 36 5.78 -14.62 5.95
N VAL A 37 6.13 -14.07 4.78
CA VAL A 37 6.64 -12.71 4.63
C VAL A 37 5.56 -11.81 4.03
N PHE A 38 5.60 -10.52 4.38
CA PHE A 38 4.72 -9.45 3.86
C PHE A 38 3.23 -9.53 4.23
N ASN A 39 2.84 -10.37 5.17
CA ASN A 39 1.44 -10.52 5.60
C ASN A 39 0.49 -10.83 4.43
N GLU A 40 0.95 -11.66 3.49
CA GLU A 40 0.18 -12.03 2.31
C GLU A 40 -0.94 -13.03 2.65
N ASN A 41 -2.01 -12.99 1.85
CA ASN A 41 -3.04 -14.03 1.92
C ASN A 41 -2.52 -15.32 1.28
N PRO A 42 -2.27 -16.39 2.06
CA PRO A 42 -1.71 -17.63 1.54
C PRO A 42 -2.64 -18.40 0.61
N TYR A 43 -3.93 -18.09 0.63
CA TYR A 43 -4.93 -18.74 -0.22
C TYR A 43 -5.05 -18.11 -1.60
N GLY A 44 -4.47 -16.92 -1.80
CA GLY A 44 -4.58 -16.17 -3.05
C GLY A 44 -6.02 -15.69 -3.33
N PRO A 45 -6.29 -15.24 -4.55
CA PRO A 45 -7.62 -14.80 -4.97
C PRO A 45 -8.57 -16.01 -5.14
N SER A 46 -9.88 -15.78 -4.94
CA SER A 46 -10.88 -16.82 -5.16
C SER A 46 -10.94 -17.26 -6.64
N PRO A 47 -11.35 -18.52 -6.93
CA PRO A 47 -11.53 -18.96 -8.31
C PRO A 47 -12.49 -18.07 -9.11
N LYS A 48 -13.53 -17.50 -8.48
CA LYS A 48 -14.44 -16.55 -9.11
C LYS A 48 -13.72 -15.26 -9.52
N ALA A 49 -12.89 -14.69 -8.62
CA ALA A 49 -12.13 -13.49 -8.92
C ALA A 49 -11.16 -13.74 -10.10
N ILE A 50 -10.47 -14.87 -10.10
CA ILE A 50 -9.58 -15.26 -11.22
C ILE A 50 -10.35 -15.33 -12.53
N ALA A 51 -11.51 -15.99 -12.55
CA ALA A 51 -12.32 -16.14 -13.75
C ALA A 51 -12.83 -14.77 -14.29
N GLU A 52 -13.22 -13.85 -13.42
CA GLU A 52 -13.64 -12.50 -13.84
C GLU A 52 -12.48 -11.69 -14.40
N VAL A 53 -11.31 -11.71 -13.74
CA VAL A 53 -10.10 -11.02 -14.26
C VAL A 53 -9.72 -11.55 -15.64
N GLN A 54 -9.78 -12.86 -15.86
CA GLN A 54 -9.47 -13.47 -17.16
C GLN A 54 -10.38 -12.97 -18.29
N LYS A 55 -11.66 -12.73 -18.00
CA LYS A 55 -12.63 -12.22 -18.99
C LYS A 55 -12.29 -10.79 -19.45
N ILE A 56 -11.80 -9.97 -18.54
CA ILE A 56 -11.57 -8.54 -18.80
C ILE A 56 -10.10 -8.19 -19.03
N LEU A 57 -9.19 -9.16 -19.02
CA LEU A 57 -7.76 -8.92 -19.11
C LEU A 57 -7.38 -8.15 -20.39
N SER A 58 -8.08 -8.39 -21.50
CA SER A 58 -7.86 -7.66 -22.76
C SER A 58 -8.21 -6.17 -22.66
N LEU A 59 -9.03 -5.77 -21.67
CA LEU A 59 -9.43 -4.40 -21.44
C LEU A 59 -8.42 -3.62 -20.59
N SER A 60 -7.40 -4.29 -20.04
CA SER A 60 -6.38 -3.67 -19.18
C SER A 60 -5.53 -2.60 -19.88
N ALA A 61 -5.59 -2.53 -21.21
CA ALA A 61 -4.94 -1.48 -21.99
C ALA A 61 -5.70 -0.15 -22.02
N TYR A 62 -6.94 -0.13 -21.54
CA TYR A 62 -7.80 1.06 -21.56
C TYR A 62 -7.85 1.73 -20.19
N TYR A 63 -8.13 3.03 -20.19
CA TYR A 63 -8.36 3.76 -18.95
C TYR A 63 -9.70 3.35 -18.30
N PRO A 64 -9.75 3.17 -16.98
CA PRO A 64 -10.96 2.72 -16.28
C PRO A 64 -12.07 3.79 -16.26
N ASP A 65 -11.72 5.05 -16.48
CA ASP A 65 -12.64 6.20 -16.42
C ASP A 65 -13.12 6.63 -17.81
N SER A 66 -13.15 5.72 -18.79
CA SER A 66 -13.70 6.05 -20.11
C SER A 66 -15.18 6.44 -19.98
N PRO A 67 -15.58 7.67 -20.36
CA PRO A 67 -16.98 8.08 -20.23
C PRO A 67 -17.92 7.35 -21.19
N TYR A 68 -17.37 6.46 -22.04
CA TYR A 68 -18.12 5.88 -23.14
C TYR A 68 -18.55 4.43 -22.95
N ASP A 69 -17.89 3.61 -22.11
CA ASP A 69 -18.17 2.18 -22.17
C ASP A 69 -18.21 1.39 -20.85
N TYR A 70 -17.50 1.78 -19.78
CA TYR A 70 -17.48 0.99 -18.55
C TYR A 70 -17.14 1.84 -17.33
N PRO A 71 -18.07 2.09 -16.43
CA PRO A 71 -17.80 2.72 -15.13
C PRO A 71 -17.20 1.70 -14.17
N ILE A 72 -16.00 1.15 -14.48
CA ILE A 72 -15.34 0.15 -13.62
C ILE A 72 -15.13 0.72 -12.21
N ARG A 73 -14.79 2.00 -12.11
CA ARG A 73 -14.64 2.68 -10.83
C ARG A 73 -15.97 2.71 -10.06
N ASP A 74 -17.06 3.07 -10.73
CA ASP A 74 -18.37 3.19 -10.08
C ASP A 74 -18.88 1.82 -9.61
N VAL A 75 -18.69 0.76 -10.40
CA VAL A 75 -19.01 -0.61 -9.99
C VAL A 75 -18.24 -1.04 -8.75
N LEU A 76 -16.94 -0.72 -8.67
CA LEU A 76 -16.12 -0.99 -7.50
C LEU A 76 -16.58 -0.17 -6.28
N PHE A 77 -16.87 1.12 -6.50
CA PHE A 77 -17.33 2.01 -5.44
C PHE A 77 -18.69 1.59 -4.91
N ASP A 78 -19.63 1.24 -5.78
CA ASP A 78 -20.96 0.73 -5.39
C ASP A 78 -20.84 -0.53 -4.52
N ALA A 79 -19.99 -1.48 -4.93
CA ALA A 79 -19.78 -2.70 -4.17
C ALA A 79 -19.20 -2.42 -2.77
N ILE A 80 -18.14 -1.61 -2.69
CA ILE A 80 -17.49 -1.29 -1.42
C ILE A 80 -18.42 -0.43 -0.54
N ALA A 81 -19.07 0.57 -1.11
CA ALA A 81 -19.98 1.46 -0.39
C ALA A 81 -21.16 0.69 0.23
N THR A 82 -21.76 -0.22 -0.54
CA THR A 82 -22.87 -1.05 -0.07
C THR A 82 -22.45 -1.94 1.10
N ASP A 83 -21.29 -2.60 0.99
CA ASP A 83 -20.83 -3.53 2.02
C ASP A 83 -20.36 -2.84 3.31
N ASN A 84 -20.05 -1.54 3.26
CA ASN A 84 -19.50 -0.79 4.38
C ASN A 84 -20.36 0.40 4.84
N GLU A 85 -21.58 0.54 4.32
CA GLU A 85 -22.49 1.65 4.64
C GLU A 85 -21.88 3.04 4.36
N LEU A 86 -21.12 3.14 3.26
CA LEU A 86 -20.41 4.35 2.82
C LEU A 86 -21.07 4.98 1.58
N THR A 87 -20.61 6.14 1.19
CA THR A 87 -20.90 6.77 -0.11
C THR A 87 -19.63 6.85 -0.96
N HIS A 88 -19.78 7.14 -2.25
CA HIS A 88 -18.61 7.32 -3.14
C HIS A 88 -17.64 8.40 -2.66
N ASP A 89 -18.14 9.44 -1.98
CA ASP A 89 -17.31 10.52 -1.44
C ASP A 89 -16.37 10.06 -0.31
N ASN A 90 -16.64 8.89 0.27
CA ASN A 90 -15.82 8.27 1.30
C ASN A 90 -14.74 7.33 0.73
N LEU A 91 -14.69 7.15 -0.60
CA LEU A 91 -13.87 6.15 -1.25
C LEU A 91 -12.78 6.80 -2.12
N PHE A 92 -11.61 6.21 -2.07
CA PHE A 92 -10.47 6.58 -2.90
C PHE A 92 -9.82 5.31 -3.44
N VAL A 93 -9.68 5.20 -4.76
CA VAL A 93 -8.98 4.08 -5.42
C VAL A 93 -7.53 4.45 -5.66
N SER A 94 -6.64 3.56 -5.29
CA SER A 94 -5.19 3.71 -5.46
C SER A 94 -4.51 2.39 -5.84
N SER A 95 -3.29 2.46 -6.31
CA SER A 95 -2.46 1.27 -6.60
C SER A 95 -1.98 0.62 -5.29
N GLY A 96 -2.92 0.05 -4.56
CA GLY A 96 -2.74 -0.44 -3.20
C GLY A 96 -2.79 0.67 -2.15
N SER A 97 -3.00 0.29 -0.88
CA SER A 97 -3.14 1.23 0.25
C SER A 97 -1.92 2.13 0.47
N ASN A 98 -0.74 1.71 0.03
CA ASN A 98 0.49 2.49 0.17
C ASN A 98 0.44 3.82 -0.59
N GLU A 99 -0.09 3.83 -1.82
CA GLU A 99 -0.28 5.06 -2.58
C GLU A 99 -1.29 5.98 -1.89
N GLY A 100 -2.40 5.43 -1.40
CA GLY A 100 -3.39 6.19 -0.64
C GLY A 100 -2.81 6.83 0.62
N LEU A 101 -2.02 6.07 1.40
CA LEU A 101 -1.33 6.57 2.58
C LEU A 101 -0.31 7.66 2.24
N GLN A 102 0.49 7.48 1.18
CA GLN A 102 1.43 8.49 0.71
C GLN A 102 0.70 9.77 0.28
N ALA A 103 -0.38 9.64 -0.47
CA ALA A 103 -1.18 10.79 -0.90
C ALA A 103 -1.77 11.56 0.30
N ALA A 104 -2.29 10.86 1.30
CA ALA A 104 -2.81 11.47 2.53
C ALA A 104 -1.71 12.22 3.30
N LEU A 105 -0.54 11.61 3.48
CA LEU A 105 0.58 12.28 4.15
C LEU A 105 1.08 13.50 3.38
N MET A 106 1.09 13.44 2.05
CA MET A 106 1.48 14.59 1.22
C MET A 106 0.44 15.70 1.23
N ALA A 107 -0.85 15.36 1.32
CA ALA A 107 -1.94 16.34 1.37
C ALA A 107 -1.98 17.07 2.72
N TYR A 108 -1.84 16.35 3.82
CA TYR A 108 -2.04 16.87 5.15
C TYR A 108 -0.73 17.07 5.95
N GLY A 109 0.23 16.17 5.84
CA GLY A 109 1.47 16.22 6.62
C GLY A 109 2.40 17.39 6.27
N ARG A 110 2.20 18.05 5.13
CA ARG A 110 2.97 19.24 4.73
C ARG A 110 2.55 20.53 5.46
N THR A 111 1.40 20.53 6.09
CA THR A 111 0.88 21.70 6.86
C THR A 111 1.34 21.67 8.33
N GLY A 112 1.98 20.57 8.75
CA GLY A 112 2.48 20.38 10.10
C GLY A 112 3.35 19.13 10.17
N SER A 113 3.32 18.43 11.30
CA SER A 113 4.02 17.16 11.49
C SER A 113 3.09 15.97 11.48
N VAL A 114 3.65 14.79 11.24
CA VAL A 114 3.00 13.49 11.41
C VAL A 114 3.45 12.90 12.75
N LEU A 115 2.52 12.52 13.60
CA LEU A 115 2.78 11.83 14.86
C LEU A 115 2.44 10.35 14.70
N THR A 116 3.35 9.45 15.13
CA THR A 116 3.19 8.00 14.92
C THR A 116 3.95 7.20 15.98
N PRO A 117 3.58 5.93 16.24
CA PRO A 117 4.44 5.03 17.00
C PRO A 117 5.80 4.81 16.32
N ALA A 118 6.88 4.68 17.09
CA ALA A 118 8.23 4.50 16.54
C ALA A 118 8.39 3.17 15.81
N LEU A 119 7.73 2.13 16.27
CA LEU A 119 7.70 0.81 15.64
C LEU A 119 6.30 0.55 15.08
N THR A 120 6.11 0.87 13.82
CA THR A 120 4.87 0.66 13.07
C THR A 120 5.18 0.39 11.60
N TYR A 121 4.16 0.11 10.77
CA TYR A 121 4.35 0.04 9.32
C TYR A 121 4.70 1.43 8.76
N ASP A 122 5.88 1.58 8.17
CA ASP A 122 6.49 2.88 7.93
C ASP A 122 6.89 3.20 6.47
N ALA A 123 6.62 2.31 5.51
CA ALA A 123 7.06 2.50 4.12
C ALA A 123 6.60 3.84 3.51
N HIS A 124 5.37 4.27 3.81
CA HIS A 124 4.81 5.55 3.37
C HIS A 124 5.34 6.74 4.18
N LEU A 125 5.73 6.53 5.45
CA LEU A 125 6.35 7.56 6.30
C LEU A 125 7.74 7.93 5.77
N GLY A 126 8.59 6.93 5.45
CA GLY A 126 9.90 7.17 4.85
C GLY A 126 9.83 7.91 3.52
N TYR A 127 8.80 7.64 2.70
CA TYR A 127 8.54 8.40 1.48
C TYR A 127 8.22 9.87 1.78
N ALA A 128 7.33 10.12 2.76
CA ALA A 128 6.94 11.48 3.15
C ALA A 128 8.13 12.26 3.72
N GLU A 129 8.96 11.63 4.56
CA GLU A 129 10.19 12.22 5.10
C GLU A 129 11.18 12.63 4.00
N ALA A 130 11.35 11.77 3.00
CA ALA A 130 12.22 12.08 1.85
C ALA A 130 11.74 13.30 1.05
N LEU A 131 10.45 13.63 1.16
CA LEU A 131 9.82 14.80 0.53
C LEU A 131 9.66 15.99 1.51
N GLY A 132 10.28 15.92 2.69
CA GLY A 132 10.35 17.03 3.65
C GLY A 132 9.22 17.09 4.67
N VAL A 133 8.40 16.05 4.80
CA VAL A 133 7.41 15.97 5.88
C VAL A 133 8.11 15.61 7.19
N THR A 134 7.82 16.35 8.26
CA THR A 134 8.33 16.04 9.60
C THR A 134 7.53 14.91 10.22
N VAL A 135 8.22 13.84 10.66
CA VAL A 135 7.61 12.70 11.34
C VAL A 135 8.14 12.55 12.75
N SER A 136 7.27 12.71 13.73
CA SER A 136 7.54 12.53 15.17
C SER A 136 7.14 11.11 15.59
N ARG A 137 8.07 10.38 16.19
CA ARG A 137 7.88 8.97 16.56
C ARG A 137 7.91 8.79 18.06
N VAL A 138 6.84 8.17 18.61
CA VAL A 138 6.70 7.86 20.03
C VAL A 138 7.12 6.40 20.27
N PRO A 139 8.09 6.11 21.15
CA PRO A 139 8.44 4.74 21.49
C PRO A 139 7.23 3.94 21.98
N LEU A 140 7.21 2.64 21.66
CA LEU A 140 6.22 1.74 22.26
C LEU A 140 6.48 1.56 23.74
N ARG A 141 5.46 1.20 24.46
CA ARG A 141 5.55 0.79 25.87
C ARG A 141 6.39 -0.51 26.00
N SER A 142 6.80 -0.84 27.22
CA SER A 142 7.59 -2.05 27.48
C SER A 142 6.86 -3.35 27.15
N ASP A 143 5.53 -3.32 27.10
CA ASP A 143 4.65 -4.41 26.68
C ASP A 143 4.38 -4.42 25.16
N LEU A 144 5.08 -3.60 24.40
CA LEU A 144 4.95 -3.40 22.95
C LEU A 144 3.61 -2.77 22.50
N GLN A 145 2.78 -2.30 23.43
CA GLN A 145 1.60 -1.53 23.09
C GLN A 145 1.97 -0.13 22.62
N VAL A 146 1.12 0.46 21.79
CA VAL A 146 1.22 1.87 21.42
C VAL A 146 0.98 2.73 22.66
N ASP A 147 1.88 3.68 22.91
CA ASP A 147 1.77 4.62 24.03
C ASP A 147 0.88 5.80 23.66
N LEU A 148 -0.43 5.56 23.71
CA LEU A 148 -1.43 6.56 23.38
C LEU A 148 -1.38 7.76 24.35
N ASP A 149 -1.04 7.56 25.63
CA ASP A 149 -0.97 8.64 26.61
C ASP A 149 0.14 9.63 26.24
N THR A 150 1.31 9.12 25.88
CA THR A 150 2.41 9.96 25.39
C THR A 150 2.07 10.60 24.03
N MET A 151 1.44 9.87 23.13
CA MET A 151 1.01 10.43 21.84
C MET A 151 0.01 11.58 22.05
N GLU A 152 -1.02 11.39 22.87
CA GLU A 152 -2.01 12.40 23.18
C GLU A 152 -1.37 13.66 23.78
N ALA A 153 -0.44 13.50 24.71
CA ALA A 153 0.30 14.61 25.32
C ALA A 153 1.18 15.39 24.32
N MET A 154 1.52 14.79 23.19
CA MET A 154 2.31 15.42 22.12
C MET A 154 1.46 16.09 21.03
N ILE A 155 0.14 15.93 21.07
CA ILE A 155 -0.75 16.56 20.10
C ILE A 155 -0.89 18.04 20.45
N ASP A 156 -0.40 18.89 19.54
CA ASP A 156 -0.56 20.34 19.58
C ASP A 156 -0.90 20.88 18.19
N GLN A 157 -0.92 22.19 18.02
CA GLN A 157 -1.25 22.85 16.74
C GLN A 157 -0.25 22.56 15.61
N SER A 158 0.93 22.00 15.91
CA SER A 158 1.93 21.63 14.92
C SER A 158 1.70 20.23 14.35
N VAL A 159 0.87 19.39 15.00
CA VAL A 159 0.54 18.04 14.52
C VAL A 159 -0.60 18.11 13.52
N ALA A 160 -0.33 17.81 12.29
CA ALA A 160 -1.33 17.80 11.21
C ALA A 160 -1.95 16.42 10.99
N VAL A 161 -1.21 15.35 11.31
CA VAL A 161 -1.65 13.96 11.09
C VAL A 161 -1.22 13.08 12.26
N VAL A 162 -2.13 12.26 12.75
CA VAL A 162 -1.81 11.12 13.61
C VAL A 162 -1.94 9.85 12.77
N TYR A 163 -0.86 9.09 12.64
CA TYR A 163 -0.87 7.82 11.93
C TYR A 163 -0.79 6.65 12.89
N LEU A 164 -1.75 5.75 12.78
CA LEU A 164 -1.86 4.52 13.58
C LEU A 164 -2.20 3.34 12.66
N ALA A 165 -1.46 2.24 12.79
CA ALA A 165 -1.83 0.96 12.21
C ALA A 165 -2.57 0.12 13.28
N ASN A 166 -3.76 -0.39 12.98
CA ASN A 166 -4.54 -1.18 13.92
C ASN A 166 -5.11 -2.46 13.24
N PRO A 167 -4.69 -3.66 13.66
CA PRO A 167 -3.62 -3.96 14.63
C PRO A 167 -2.26 -3.41 14.20
N ASN A 168 -1.41 -3.03 15.17
CA ASN A 168 -0.10 -2.47 14.85
C ASN A 168 0.81 -3.52 14.18
N ASN A 169 1.44 -3.14 13.09
CA ASN A 169 2.46 -3.94 12.41
C ASN A 169 3.85 -3.39 12.77
N PRO A 170 4.81 -4.19 13.32
CA PRO A 170 4.85 -5.66 13.31
C PRO A 170 4.35 -6.36 14.56
N THR A 171 3.88 -5.65 15.59
CA THR A 171 3.58 -6.26 16.89
C THR A 171 2.32 -7.15 16.87
N GLY A 172 1.39 -6.90 15.93
CA GLY A 172 0.10 -7.59 15.87
C GLY A 172 -0.87 -7.22 17.00
N LEU A 173 -0.50 -6.27 17.84
CA LEU A 173 -1.31 -5.86 18.99
C LEU A 173 -2.36 -4.85 18.56
N PRO A 174 -3.64 -5.05 18.94
CA PRO A 174 -4.70 -4.10 18.63
C PRO A 174 -4.58 -2.86 19.53
N ILE A 175 -5.06 -1.75 19.02
CA ILE A 175 -5.32 -0.53 19.80
C ILE A 175 -6.77 -0.60 20.27
N ASP A 176 -6.99 -0.26 21.54
CA ASP A 176 -8.34 -0.22 22.10
C ASP A 176 -9.18 0.84 21.36
N ALA A 177 -10.29 0.40 20.80
CA ALA A 177 -11.18 1.26 20.03
C ALA A 177 -11.84 2.37 20.86
N GLU A 178 -12.00 2.15 22.18
CA GLU A 178 -12.53 3.18 23.11
C GLU A 178 -11.52 4.31 23.36
N ARG A 179 -10.25 4.08 22.97
CA ARG A 179 -9.14 5.03 23.12
C ARG A 179 -8.85 5.83 21.84
N LEU A 180 -9.46 5.47 20.72
CA LEU A 180 -9.33 6.14 19.42
C LEU A 180 -10.45 7.15 19.19
#